data_f5d6d659005e678a1a98cc55e0360c0f
#
_entry.id   f5d6d659005e678a1a98cc55e0360c0f
#
_cell.length_a   1.000
_cell.length_b   1.000
_cell.length_c   1.000
_cell.angle_alpha   90.00
_cell.angle_beta   90.00
_cell.angle_gamma   90.00
#
_symmetry.space_group_name_H-M   'P 1'
#
loop_
_entity.id
_entity.type
_entity.pdbx_description
1 polymer ?
#
loop_
_entity_poly.entity_id
_entity_poly.type
_entity_poly.pdbx_seq_one_letter_code
_entity_poly.pdbx_strand_id
1 'polypeptide(L)'
;MMLHISCESSSTVLYTNCHVYGRPDINAILCSDGKIAQLLPSGNVVADKRIDLNGSWVYPGFTDSHIHLTGLGWSLESVDMVGTPTKEAALEKAREAISTTPEGTWIRGRGWDQNDWPVIEYPTAADLDAIAPNHSVLFRRIDGHACWTNSVVLDLAGITKDTPDPDGGKIIRDVNGNPTGIFIDNAMD
;
A
#
# COMPACT_ATOMS: atom_id res chain seq x y z
N MET A 1 12.82 13.33 10.51
CA MET A 1 11.99 12.84 11.64
C MET A 1 10.84 13.85 11.81
N MET A 2 9.61 13.43 11.54
CA MET A 2 8.44 14.31 11.67
C MET A 2 8.03 14.32 13.15
N LEU A 3 8.18 15.46 13.82
CA LEU A 3 7.77 15.60 15.21
C LEU A 3 6.27 15.88 15.26
N HIS A 4 5.49 14.96 15.81
CA HIS A 4 4.07 15.20 16.06
C HIS A 4 3.93 16.00 17.35
N ILE A 5 3.47 17.25 17.26
CA ILE A 5 3.14 18.06 18.43
C ILE A 5 1.77 17.63 18.91
N SER A 6 1.71 16.90 20.02
CA SER A 6 0.47 16.63 20.75
C SER A 6 0.45 17.45 22.03
N CYS A 7 -0.68 18.10 22.30
CA CYS A 7 -0.91 18.76 23.58
C CYS A 7 -1.44 17.72 24.58
N GLU A 8 -0.69 17.46 25.65
CA GLU A 8 -1.16 16.59 26.74
C GLU A 8 -2.34 17.26 27.48
N SER A 9 -3.39 16.48 27.80
CA SER A 9 -4.51 16.97 28.60
C SER A 9 -4.09 17.17 30.05
N SER A 10 -4.40 18.31 30.66
CA SER A 10 -4.14 18.72 32.04
C SER A 10 -2.82 19.43 32.34
N SER A 11 -1.98 19.74 31.37
CA SER A 11 -0.76 20.53 31.56
C SER A 11 -0.54 21.51 30.43
N THR A 12 0.17 22.62 30.75
CA THR A 12 0.63 23.57 29.73
C THR A 12 1.97 23.14 29.16
N VAL A 13 2.09 23.08 27.83
CA VAL A 13 3.34 22.77 27.14
C VAL A 13 3.72 23.92 26.23
N LEU A 14 4.93 24.46 26.42
CA LEU A 14 5.48 25.51 25.57
C LEU A 14 6.54 24.93 24.62
N TYR A 15 6.25 24.97 23.34
CA TYR A 15 7.23 24.68 22.29
C TYR A 15 7.93 25.96 21.90
N THR A 16 9.26 25.98 21.85
CA THR A 16 10.07 27.18 21.58
C THR A 16 11.05 26.91 20.45
N ASN A 17 11.67 28.01 19.94
CA ASN A 17 12.68 27.95 18.91
C ASN A 17 12.20 27.16 17.69
N CYS A 18 11.07 27.60 17.12
CA CYS A 18 10.47 27.00 15.93
C CYS A 18 10.14 28.03 14.87
N HIS A 19 10.01 27.58 13.62
CA HIS A 19 9.49 28.34 12.50
C HIS A 19 8.08 27.84 12.18
N VAL A 20 7.08 28.69 12.31
CA VAL A 20 5.69 28.31 12.00
C VAL A 20 5.38 28.65 10.54
N TYR A 21 4.98 27.67 9.75
CA TYR A 21 4.67 27.85 8.34
C TYR A 21 3.56 28.92 8.15
N GLY A 22 3.79 29.88 7.27
CA GLY A 22 2.87 30.99 7.03
C GLY A 22 2.85 32.08 8.14
N ARG A 23 3.64 31.94 9.21
CA ARG A 23 3.69 32.87 10.34
C ARG A 23 5.14 33.16 10.76
N PRO A 24 5.89 33.94 9.97
CA PRO A 24 7.31 34.24 10.24
C PRO A 24 7.52 35.06 11.52
N ASP A 25 6.47 35.67 12.04
CA ASP A 25 6.42 36.44 13.29
C ASP A 25 6.34 35.53 14.54
N ILE A 26 6.08 34.22 14.37
CA ILE A 26 5.91 33.26 15.48
C ILE A 26 7.14 32.37 15.65
N ASN A 27 7.60 32.29 16.92
CA ASN A 27 8.76 31.48 17.31
C ASN A 27 8.45 30.49 18.43
N ALA A 28 7.26 30.55 19.04
CA ALA A 28 6.83 29.64 20.08
C ALA A 28 5.31 29.37 20.04
N ILE A 29 4.94 28.19 20.53
CA ILE A 29 3.55 27.70 20.59
C ILE A 29 3.25 27.25 22.01
N LEU A 30 2.27 27.87 22.64
CA LEU A 30 1.73 27.43 23.93
C LEU A 30 0.53 26.53 23.69
N CYS A 31 0.57 25.33 24.22
CA CYS A 31 -0.54 24.40 24.27
C CYS A 31 -1.10 24.28 25.69
N SER A 32 -2.42 24.18 25.81
CA SER A 32 -3.14 23.92 27.05
C SER A 32 -4.34 23.02 26.74
N ASP A 33 -4.61 22.05 27.59
CA ASP A 33 -5.78 21.17 27.49
C ASP A 33 -5.94 20.52 26.10
N GLY A 34 -4.83 20.05 25.53
CA GLY A 34 -4.82 19.39 24.24
C GLY A 34 -5.03 20.32 23.04
N LYS A 35 -4.97 21.64 23.20
CA LYS A 35 -5.19 22.64 22.15
C LYS A 35 -4.06 23.67 22.08
N ILE A 36 -3.85 24.25 20.91
CA ILE A 36 -2.99 25.43 20.76
C ILE A 36 -3.72 26.61 21.41
N ALA A 37 -3.20 27.07 22.54
CA ALA A 37 -3.76 28.20 23.28
C ALA A 37 -3.26 29.53 22.72
N GLN A 38 -1.97 29.63 22.39
CA GLN A 38 -1.35 30.85 21.87
C GLN A 38 -0.23 30.57 20.88
N LEU A 39 -0.11 31.42 19.88
CA LEU A 39 1.05 31.53 19.00
C LEU A 39 1.84 32.77 19.44
N LEU A 40 3.11 32.63 19.72
CA LEU A 40 3.92 33.65 20.40
C LEU A 40 5.13 34.02 19.57
N PRO A 41 5.50 35.31 19.49
CA PRO A 41 6.73 35.77 18.85
C PRO A 41 7.99 35.37 19.63
N SER A 42 7.85 35.03 20.92
CA SER A 42 8.94 34.53 21.75
C SER A 42 8.42 33.54 22.79
N GLY A 43 9.32 32.70 23.33
CA GLY A 43 9.01 31.74 24.37
C GLY A 43 9.00 32.26 25.80
N ASN A 44 8.80 33.56 26.04
CA ASN A 44 8.92 34.20 27.37
C ASN A 44 7.60 34.09 28.18
N VAL A 45 6.99 32.92 28.23
CA VAL A 45 5.81 32.62 29.05
C VAL A 45 6.09 31.44 29.96
N VAL A 46 5.39 31.39 31.09
CA VAL A 46 5.47 30.26 32.02
C VAL A 46 4.61 29.12 31.51
N ALA A 47 5.13 27.90 31.56
CA ALA A 47 4.42 26.67 31.24
C ALA A 47 4.98 25.53 32.12
N ASP A 48 4.17 24.50 32.32
CA ASP A 48 4.56 23.33 33.13
C ASP A 48 5.69 22.53 32.46
N LYS A 49 5.68 22.49 31.13
CA LYS A 49 6.69 21.81 30.33
C LYS A 49 7.18 22.73 29.21
N ARG A 50 8.46 22.70 28.94
CA ARG A 50 9.10 23.44 27.84
C ARG A 50 9.86 22.46 26.94
N ILE A 51 9.65 22.60 25.62
CA ILE A 51 10.30 21.77 24.60
C ILE A 51 10.95 22.71 23.58
N ASP A 52 12.28 22.59 23.41
CA ASP A 52 13.01 23.29 22.36
C ASP A 52 12.95 22.48 21.07
N LEU A 53 12.44 23.10 20.00
CA LEU A 53 12.33 22.48 18.68
C LEU A 53 13.58 22.69 17.81
N ASN A 54 14.65 23.30 18.35
CA ASN A 54 15.95 23.48 17.69
C ASN A 54 15.84 24.05 16.27
N GLY A 55 15.00 25.05 16.05
CA GLY A 55 14.79 25.68 14.76
C GLY A 55 13.97 24.86 13.77
N SER A 56 13.29 23.82 14.21
CA SER A 56 12.45 23.00 13.35
C SER A 56 11.23 23.77 12.82
N TRP A 57 10.78 23.38 11.61
CA TRP A 57 9.55 23.88 11.04
C TRP A 57 8.32 23.19 11.62
N VAL A 58 7.30 23.98 11.94
CA VAL A 58 5.98 23.51 12.38
C VAL A 58 4.97 23.84 11.29
N TYR A 59 4.24 22.83 10.85
CA TYR A 59 3.19 22.94 9.86
C TYR A 59 1.82 22.61 10.47
N PRO A 60 0.71 23.21 9.97
CA PRO A 60 -0.61 22.66 10.21
C PRO A 60 -0.68 21.19 9.77
N GLY A 61 -1.61 20.41 10.32
CA GLY A 61 -1.89 19.08 9.83
C GLY A 61 -2.18 19.11 8.32
N PHE A 62 -1.58 18.16 7.59
CA PHE A 62 -1.80 18.08 6.14
C PHE A 62 -3.22 17.62 5.85
N THR A 63 -3.85 18.26 4.86
CA THR A 63 -5.13 17.85 4.30
C THR A 63 -4.89 17.37 2.88
N ASP A 64 -5.20 16.12 2.61
CA ASP A 64 -5.24 15.60 1.26
C ASP A 64 -6.70 15.61 0.77
N SER A 65 -6.96 16.39 -0.30
CA SER A 65 -8.29 16.54 -0.89
C SER A 65 -8.61 15.48 -1.94
N HIS A 66 -7.64 14.63 -2.30
CA HIS A 66 -7.80 13.54 -3.26
C HIS A 66 -7.02 12.31 -2.82
N ILE A 67 -7.64 11.46 -2.01
CA ILE A 67 -7.01 10.25 -1.48
C ILE A 67 -7.86 9.00 -1.79
N HIS A 68 -7.20 7.92 -2.18
CA HIS A 68 -7.78 6.60 -2.29
C HIS A 68 -7.51 5.77 -1.02
N LEU A 69 -8.13 6.18 0.10
CA LEU A 69 -7.84 5.61 1.43
C LEU A 69 -8.05 4.09 1.48
N THR A 70 -9.12 3.58 0.86
CA THR A 70 -9.38 2.14 0.78
C THR A 70 -8.28 1.42 0.00
N GLY A 71 -7.83 2.01 -1.12
CA GLY A 71 -6.72 1.47 -1.91
C GLY A 71 -5.40 1.44 -1.13
N LEU A 72 -5.13 2.48 -0.35
CA LEU A 72 -3.96 2.52 0.54
C LEU A 72 -4.07 1.43 1.62
N GLY A 73 -5.24 1.28 2.28
CA GLY A 73 -5.46 0.22 3.27
C GLY A 73 -5.20 -1.16 2.69
N TRP A 74 -5.73 -1.45 1.51
CA TRP A 74 -5.48 -2.73 0.83
C TRP A 74 -4.01 -2.92 0.44
N SER A 75 -3.30 -1.87 0.03
CA SER A 75 -1.88 -1.98 -0.32
C SER A 75 -1.01 -2.35 0.88
N LEU A 76 -1.37 -1.91 2.10
CA LEU A 76 -0.65 -2.25 3.33
C LEU A 76 -0.84 -3.71 3.77
N GLU A 77 -1.92 -4.36 3.32
CA GLU A 77 -2.23 -5.78 3.60
C GLU A 77 -1.91 -6.70 2.42
N SER A 78 -1.39 -6.15 1.33
CA SER A 78 -1.11 -6.88 0.09
C SER A 78 0.37 -7.11 -0.11
N VAL A 79 0.71 -8.19 -0.83
CA VAL A 79 2.10 -8.43 -1.26
C VAL A 79 2.52 -7.36 -2.27
N ASP A 80 3.51 -6.57 -1.90
CA ASP A 80 4.08 -5.53 -2.78
C ASP A 80 5.16 -6.15 -3.70
N MET A 81 4.83 -6.25 -4.98
CA MET A 81 5.70 -6.78 -6.03
C MET A 81 6.32 -5.69 -6.92
N VAL A 82 6.12 -4.41 -6.59
CA VAL A 82 6.68 -3.30 -7.37
C VAL A 82 8.20 -3.42 -7.45
N GLY A 83 8.72 -3.27 -8.67
CA GLY A 83 10.16 -3.29 -8.94
C GLY A 83 10.82 -4.67 -8.80
N THR A 84 10.07 -5.77 -8.80
CA THR A 84 10.66 -7.12 -8.85
C THR A 84 11.33 -7.35 -10.21
N PRO A 85 12.64 -7.63 -10.26
CA PRO A 85 13.40 -7.69 -11.51
C PRO A 85 13.24 -9.00 -12.27
N THR A 86 12.60 -10.01 -11.65
CA THR A 86 12.38 -11.33 -12.26
C THR A 86 11.08 -11.94 -11.73
N LYS A 87 10.54 -12.95 -12.44
CA LYS A 87 9.44 -13.77 -11.98
C LYS A 87 9.76 -14.45 -10.65
N GLU A 88 10.96 -14.95 -10.49
CA GLU A 88 11.44 -15.64 -9.29
C GLU A 88 11.43 -14.69 -8.08
N ALA A 89 11.84 -13.42 -8.28
CA ALA A 89 11.80 -12.41 -7.21
C ALA A 89 10.35 -12.10 -6.79
N ALA A 90 9.41 -12.07 -7.73
CA ALA A 90 7.99 -11.92 -7.42
C ALA A 90 7.43 -13.14 -6.66
N LEU A 91 7.80 -14.36 -7.08
CA LEU A 91 7.43 -15.60 -6.39
C LEU A 91 8.02 -15.69 -4.99
N GLU A 92 9.21 -15.17 -4.76
CA GLU A 92 9.81 -15.16 -3.41
C GLU A 92 9.04 -14.26 -2.45
N LYS A 93 8.63 -13.06 -2.88
CA LYS A 93 7.73 -12.22 -2.08
C LYS A 93 6.39 -12.91 -1.78
N ALA A 94 5.86 -13.68 -2.74
CA ALA A 94 4.67 -14.48 -2.51
C ALA A 94 4.91 -15.58 -1.46
N ARG A 95 6.04 -16.30 -1.49
CA ARG A 95 6.39 -17.34 -0.49
C ARG A 95 6.48 -16.75 0.92
N GLU A 96 7.07 -15.57 1.08
CA GLU A 96 7.15 -14.89 2.37
C GLU A 96 5.74 -14.67 2.96
N ALA A 97 4.80 -14.14 2.14
CA ALA A 97 3.43 -13.92 2.56
C ALA A 97 2.69 -15.24 2.87
N ILE A 98 2.87 -16.26 2.04
CA ILE A 98 2.28 -17.59 2.25
C ILE A 98 2.71 -18.19 3.58
N SER A 99 4.00 -18.05 3.94
CA SER A 99 4.55 -18.63 5.16
C SER A 99 3.91 -18.13 6.46
N THR A 100 3.28 -16.97 6.41
CA THR A 100 2.64 -16.31 7.56
C THR A 100 1.12 -16.26 7.49
N THR A 101 0.55 -16.72 6.38
CA THR A 101 -0.90 -16.66 6.12
C THR A 101 -1.55 -18.03 6.39
N PRO A 102 -2.66 -18.11 7.16
CA PRO A 102 -3.35 -19.36 7.39
C PRO A 102 -3.85 -20.01 6.10
N GLU A 103 -3.75 -21.35 6.00
CA GLU A 103 -4.25 -22.10 4.86
C GLU A 103 -5.73 -21.81 4.55
N GLY A 104 -6.10 -21.85 3.28
CA GLY A 104 -7.45 -21.59 2.81
C GLY A 104 -7.82 -20.10 2.72
N THR A 105 -6.93 -19.19 3.11
CA THR A 105 -7.19 -17.76 2.98
C THR A 105 -6.65 -17.20 1.66
N TRP A 106 -7.15 -16.02 1.28
CA TRP A 106 -6.70 -15.31 0.10
C TRP A 106 -5.35 -14.64 0.32
N ILE A 107 -4.46 -14.76 -0.66
CA ILE A 107 -3.24 -13.98 -0.77
C ILE A 107 -3.38 -13.02 -1.93
N ARG A 108 -3.36 -11.75 -1.63
CA ARG A 108 -3.51 -10.67 -2.61
C ARG A 108 -2.21 -9.88 -2.73
N GLY A 109 -1.95 -9.36 -3.91
CA GLY A 109 -0.79 -8.52 -4.15
C GLY A 109 -0.95 -7.70 -5.43
N ARG A 110 0.02 -6.83 -5.66
CA ARG A 110 0.08 -6.05 -6.90
C ARG A 110 1.52 -5.63 -7.21
N GLY A 111 1.70 -5.19 -8.43
CA GLY A 111 2.93 -4.49 -8.81
C GLY A 111 3.91 -5.32 -9.62
N TRP A 112 3.57 -6.58 -9.96
CA TRP A 112 4.37 -7.33 -10.92
C TRP A 112 4.21 -6.72 -12.32
N ASP A 113 5.28 -6.81 -13.11
CA ASP A 113 5.25 -6.47 -14.54
C ASP A 113 6.25 -7.37 -15.28
N GLN A 114 5.74 -8.21 -16.16
CA GLN A 114 6.61 -9.09 -16.98
C GLN A 114 7.48 -8.30 -17.97
N ASN A 115 7.12 -7.05 -18.28
CA ASN A 115 7.92 -6.21 -19.17
C ASN A 115 9.26 -5.78 -18.53
N ASP A 116 9.34 -5.82 -17.19
CA ASP A 116 10.56 -5.51 -16.43
C ASP A 116 11.46 -6.75 -16.26
N TRP A 117 10.99 -7.93 -16.67
CA TRP A 117 11.71 -9.19 -16.51
C TRP A 117 12.61 -9.52 -17.69
N PRO A 118 13.71 -10.26 -17.48
CA PRO A 118 14.61 -10.67 -18.59
C PRO A 118 13.92 -11.49 -19.68
N VAL A 119 12.89 -12.26 -19.30
CA VAL A 119 11.99 -12.99 -20.20
C VAL A 119 10.63 -12.31 -20.16
N ILE A 120 10.27 -11.65 -21.26
CA ILE A 120 9.00 -10.89 -21.38
C ILE A 120 7.87 -11.86 -21.73
N GLU A 121 7.50 -12.69 -20.75
CA GLU A 121 6.40 -13.66 -20.88
C GLU A 121 5.47 -13.55 -19.66
N TYR A 122 4.19 -13.75 -19.89
CA TYR A 122 3.25 -13.85 -18.76
C TYR A 122 3.62 -15.03 -17.86
N PRO A 123 3.56 -14.85 -16.54
CA PRO A 123 3.62 -15.97 -15.61
C PRO A 123 2.35 -16.82 -15.74
N THR A 124 2.33 -17.98 -15.10
CA THR A 124 1.24 -18.95 -15.23
C THR A 124 0.67 -19.36 -13.87
N ALA A 125 -0.52 -19.94 -13.86
CA ALA A 125 -1.09 -20.55 -12.67
C ALA A 125 -0.15 -21.58 -12.04
N ALA A 126 0.52 -22.40 -12.86
CA ALA A 126 1.46 -23.41 -12.40
C ALA A 126 2.64 -22.84 -11.58
N ASP A 127 3.10 -21.63 -11.90
CA ASP A 127 4.14 -20.97 -11.10
C ASP A 127 3.67 -20.72 -9.66
N LEU A 128 2.40 -20.33 -9.47
CA LEU A 128 1.78 -20.11 -8.15
C LEU A 128 1.35 -21.41 -7.47
N ASP A 129 0.85 -22.40 -8.24
CA ASP A 129 0.46 -23.70 -7.70
C ASP A 129 1.63 -24.40 -7.00
N ALA A 130 2.83 -24.23 -7.55
CA ALA A 130 4.06 -24.80 -6.99
C ALA A 130 4.41 -24.25 -5.59
N ILE A 131 3.88 -23.08 -5.21
CA ILE A 131 4.19 -22.43 -3.93
C ILE A 131 2.98 -22.23 -3.02
N ALA A 132 1.76 -22.23 -3.56
CA ALA A 132 0.54 -21.92 -2.85
C ALA A 132 -0.61 -22.89 -3.19
N PRO A 133 -0.44 -24.24 -3.05
CA PRO A 133 -1.45 -25.20 -3.44
C PRO A 133 -2.73 -25.12 -2.60
N ASN A 134 -2.67 -24.56 -1.40
CA ASN A 134 -3.78 -24.50 -0.45
C ASN A 134 -4.32 -23.07 -0.22
N HIS A 135 -3.92 -22.10 -1.05
CA HIS A 135 -4.35 -20.70 -0.95
C HIS A 135 -4.98 -20.24 -2.25
N SER A 136 -5.95 -19.34 -2.17
CA SER A 136 -6.42 -18.58 -3.33
C SER A 136 -5.49 -17.38 -3.53
N VAL A 137 -4.81 -17.33 -4.68
CA VAL A 137 -3.81 -16.28 -4.97
C VAL A 137 -4.27 -15.40 -6.12
N LEU A 138 -4.24 -14.07 -5.92
CA LEU A 138 -4.53 -13.09 -6.95
C LEU A 138 -3.55 -11.91 -6.86
N PHE A 139 -2.76 -11.72 -7.90
CA PHE A 139 -1.81 -10.63 -8.02
C PHE A 139 -2.14 -9.72 -9.20
N ARG A 140 -2.41 -8.43 -8.95
CA ARG A 140 -2.66 -7.45 -10.00
C ARG A 140 -1.33 -6.92 -10.58
N ARG A 141 -1.27 -6.79 -11.91
CA ARG A 141 -0.16 -6.12 -12.58
C ARG A 141 -0.08 -4.65 -12.17
N ILE A 142 1.09 -4.03 -12.33
CA ILE A 142 1.36 -2.66 -11.89
C ILE A 142 0.39 -1.63 -12.49
N ASP A 143 0.03 -1.81 -13.76
CA ASP A 143 -0.89 -0.94 -14.49
C ASP A 143 -2.38 -1.18 -14.16
N GLY A 144 -2.70 -2.27 -13.44
CA GLY A 144 -4.06 -2.64 -13.09
C GLY A 144 -4.87 -3.34 -14.20
N HIS A 145 -4.29 -3.56 -15.40
CA HIS A 145 -4.95 -4.15 -16.57
C HIS A 145 -4.76 -5.65 -16.73
N ALA A 146 -4.07 -6.30 -15.82
CA ALA A 146 -3.96 -7.75 -15.78
C ALA A 146 -3.95 -8.27 -14.35
N CYS A 147 -4.41 -9.51 -14.15
CA CYS A 147 -4.16 -10.25 -12.93
C CYS A 147 -3.58 -11.63 -13.23
N TRP A 148 -2.87 -12.15 -12.24
CA TRP A 148 -2.25 -13.47 -12.22
C TRP A 148 -2.81 -14.26 -11.04
N THR A 149 -3.39 -15.44 -11.33
CA THR A 149 -4.02 -16.31 -10.34
C THR A 149 -3.49 -17.73 -10.45
N ASN A 150 -3.68 -18.50 -9.36
CA ASN A 150 -3.39 -19.93 -9.35
C ASN A 150 -4.61 -20.79 -9.76
N SER A 151 -4.41 -22.11 -9.89
CA SER A 151 -5.46 -23.04 -10.27
C SER A 151 -6.61 -23.11 -9.26
N VAL A 152 -6.33 -22.90 -7.96
CA VAL A 152 -7.37 -22.82 -6.92
C VAL A 152 -8.40 -21.72 -7.24
N VAL A 153 -7.95 -20.57 -7.73
CA VAL A 153 -8.85 -19.47 -8.12
C VAL A 153 -9.59 -19.79 -9.43
N LEU A 154 -8.93 -20.44 -10.40
CA LEU A 154 -9.59 -20.88 -11.63
C LEU A 154 -10.76 -21.83 -11.32
N ASP A 155 -10.51 -22.82 -10.46
CA ASP A 155 -11.52 -23.80 -10.03
C ASP A 155 -12.67 -23.13 -9.25
N LEU A 156 -12.33 -22.21 -8.33
CA LEU A 156 -13.31 -21.46 -7.52
C LEU A 156 -14.22 -20.61 -8.39
N ALA A 157 -13.67 -19.99 -9.44
CA ALA A 157 -14.43 -19.17 -10.40
C ALA A 157 -15.12 -19.99 -11.49
N GLY A 158 -14.87 -21.31 -11.57
CA GLY A 158 -15.41 -22.17 -12.62
C GLY A 158 -14.88 -21.89 -14.01
N ILE A 159 -13.66 -21.33 -14.10
CA ILE A 159 -13.01 -20.96 -15.36
C ILE A 159 -12.37 -22.18 -16.01
N THR A 160 -12.82 -22.52 -17.20
CA THR A 160 -12.38 -23.68 -17.97
C THR A 160 -11.93 -23.28 -19.38
N LYS A 161 -11.49 -24.26 -20.18
CA LYS A 161 -11.17 -24.03 -21.61
C LYS A 161 -12.39 -23.57 -22.42
N ASP A 162 -13.60 -23.91 -21.96
CA ASP A 162 -14.85 -23.61 -22.63
C ASP A 162 -15.48 -22.27 -22.18
N THR A 163 -14.89 -21.61 -21.17
CA THR A 163 -15.33 -20.28 -20.70
C THR A 163 -15.00 -19.24 -21.76
N PRO A 164 -15.98 -18.49 -22.30
CA PRO A 164 -15.72 -17.48 -23.31
C PRO A 164 -14.99 -16.26 -22.72
N ASP A 165 -14.26 -15.54 -23.55
CA ASP A 165 -13.75 -14.23 -23.17
C ASP A 165 -14.95 -13.26 -23.00
N PRO A 166 -15.02 -12.46 -21.94
CA PRO A 166 -16.05 -11.44 -21.78
C PRO A 166 -15.79 -10.23 -22.71
N ASP A 167 -16.85 -9.46 -22.98
CA ASP A 167 -16.71 -8.23 -23.75
C ASP A 167 -15.71 -7.26 -23.07
N GLY A 168 -14.72 -6.82 -23.84
CA GLY A 168 -13.66 -5.93 -23.32
C GLY A 168 -12.65 -6.60 -22.38
N GLY A 169 -12.63 -7.94 -22.30
CA GLY A 169 -11.67 -8.70 -21.51
C GLY A 169 -11.10 -9.89 -22.25
N LYS A 170 -10.04 -10.48 -21.72
CA LYS A 170 -9.40 -11.65 -22.31
C LYS A 170 -8.87 -12.61 -21.27
N ILE A 171 -9.16 -13.89 -21.45
CA ILE A 171 -8.55 -15.00 -20.70
C ILE A 171 -7.37 -15.50 -21.51
N ILE A 172 -6.16 -15.41 -20.98
CA ILE A 172 -4.95 -15.91 -21.67
C ILE A 172 -4.94 -17.43 -21.56
N ARG A 173 -4.74 -18.08 -22.71
CA ARG A 173 -4.76 -19.56 -22.84
C ARG A 173 -3.46 -20.10 -23.41
N ASP A 174 -3.15 -21.32 -23.05
CA ASP A 174 -2.06 -22.09 -23.63
C ASP A 174 -2.40 -22.58 -25.06
N VAL A 175 -1.46 -23.30 -25.66
CA VAL A 175 -1.63 -23.86 -27.03
C VAL A 175 -2.73 -24.92 -27.12
N ASN A 176 -3.19 -25.47 -26.00
CA ASN A 176 -4.25 -26.46 -25.91
C ASN A 176 -5.62 -25.82 -25.56
N GLY A 177 -5.67 -24.50 -25.40
CA GLY A 177 -6.86 -23.74 -25.04
C GLY A 177 -7.14 -23.64 -23.54
N ASN A 178 -6.27 -24.16 -22.67
CA ASN A 178 -6.47 -24.09 -21.23
C ASN A 178 -6.13 -22.70 -20.70
N PRO A 179 -6.92 -22.15 -19.74
CA PRO A 179 -6.58 -20.89 -19.07
C PRO A 179 -5.22 -20.98 -18.37
N THR A 180 -4.37 -19.97 -18.58
CA THR A 180 -3.03 -19.93 -17.98
C THR A 180 -3.00 -19.29 -16.59
N GLY A 181 -4.14 -18.75 -16.10
CA GLY A 181 -4.22 -17.98 -14.87
C GLY A 181 -4.01 -16.48 -15.06
N ILE A 182 -3.89 -16.00 -16.29
CA ILE A 182 -3.81 -14.57 -16.61
C ILE A 182 -5.13 -14.08 -17.20
N PHE A 183 -5.64 -13.00 -16.62
CA PHE A 183 -6.86 -12.29 -17.07
C PHE A 183 -6.54 -10.84 -17.36
N ILE A 184 -7.14 -10.32 -18.41
CA ILE A 184 -6.93 -8.95 -18.91
C ILE A 184 -8.24 -8.19 -18.85
N ASP A 185 -8.17 -6.93 -18.40
CA ASP A 185 -9.27 -5.96 -18.35
C ASP A 185 -10.56 -6.56 -17.75
N ASN A 186 -11.70 -6.52 -18.45
CA ASN A 186 -12.99 -6.98 -17.92
C ASN A 186 -13.05 -8.50 -17.59
N ALA A 187 -12.03 -9.27 -17.94
CA ALA A 187 -11.95 -10.67 -17.50
C ALA A 187 -11.49 -10.81 -16.04
N MET A 188 -11.12 -9.71 -15.38
CA MET A 188 -10.75 -9.67 -13.96
C MET A 188 -11.93 -9.43 -13.01
N ASP A 189 -13.13 -9.10 -13.53
CA ASP A 189 -14.33 -8.72 -12.76
C ASP A 189 -15.17 -9.92 -12.30
#